data_aedfe5a84eba3c447be69a2313f43a7a
#
_entry.id   aedfe5a84eba3c447be69a2313f43a7a
#
_cell.length_a   1.000
_cell.length_b   1.000
_cell.length_c   1.000
_cell.angle_alpha   90.00
_cell.angle_beta   90.00
_cell.angle_gamma   90.00
#
_symmetry.space_group_name_H-M   'P 1'
#
loop_
_entity.id
_entity.type
_entity.pdbx_description
1 polymer ?
#
loop_
_entity_poly.entity_id
_entity_poly.type
_entity_poly.pdbx_seq_one_letter_code
_entity_poly.pdbx_strand_id
1 'polypeptide(L)'
;MSKVRVLVGTRKGAFILTADGKREKWTVTGPQFAGWEIYHMKGSLANPDRVYASQTSGWFGQIIQRSDDGGKTWIQPGTPPGESTTGPGGMPKGESNKFVYDTSAETGKPLTTHQWYDGTQHPWEFKRVWHLEPSLSDPDVVYARKGRG
;
A
#
# COMPACT_ATOMS: atom_id res chain seq x y z
N MET A 1 -11.01 16.06 -22.15
CA MET A 1 -11.50 16.73 -20.91
C MET A 1 -10.60 16.29 -19.76
N SER A 2 -10.11 17.24 -18.97
CA SER A 2 -9.31 16.91 -17.77
C SER A 2 -10.20 16.24 -16.72
N LYS A 3 -9.77 15.08 -16.21
CA LYS A 3 -10.43 14.41 -15.07
C LYS A 3 -9.67 14.77 -13.81
N VAL A 4 -10.40 15.05 -12.74
CA VAL A 4 -9.86 15.24 -11.39
C VAL A 4 -10.16 14.01 -10.58
N ARG A 5 -9.17 13.54 -9.84
CA ARG A 5 -9.27 12.37 -8.96
C ARG A 5 -8.74 12.72 -7.57
N VAL A 6 -9.54 12.41 -6.54
CA VAL A 6 -9.14 12.53 -5.15
C VAL A 6 -9.09 11.13 -4.55
N LEU A 7 -7.96 10.81 -3.94
CA LEU A 7 -7.69 9.51 -3.31
C LEU A 7 -7.83 9.68 -1.80
N VAL A 8 -8.69 8.88 -1.18
CA VAL A 8 -9.04 9.01 0.25
C VAL A 8 -8.83 7.69 0.96
N GLY A 9 -7.81 7.63 1.80
CA GLY A 9 -7.60 6.52 2.74
C GLY A 9 -8.36 6.78 4.04
N THR A 10 -9.00 5.75 4.58
CA THR A 10 -9.75 5.81 5.83
C THR A 10 -9.54 4.56 6.67
N ARG A 11 -10.05 4.56 7.90
CA ARG A 11 -10.12 3.36 8.76
C ARG A 11 -11.11 2.30 8.28
N LYS A 12 -11.94 2.63 7.29
CA LYS A 12 -13.00 1.76 6.76
C LYS A 12 -12.70 1.22 5.37
N GLY A 13 -11.55 1.59 4.80
CA GLY A 13 -11.16 1.28 3.44
C GLY A 13 -10.72 2.51 2.66
N ALA A 14 -10.51 2.34 1.36
CA ALA A 14 -10.12 3.39 0.45
C ALA A 14 -11.27 3.81 -0.45
N PHE A 15 -11.33 5.11 -0.77
CA PHE A 15 -12.31 5.67 -1.69
C PHE A 15 -11.59 6.49 -2.77
N ILE A 16 -12.15 6.45 -3.97
CA ILE A 16 -11.69 7.25 -5.10
C ILE A 16 -12.86 8.10 -5.57
N LEU A 17 -12.66 9.41 -5.51
CA LEU A 17 -13.62 10.38 -5.98
C LEU A 17 -13.15 10.90 -7.33
N THR A 18 -14.02 10.89 -8.33
CA THR A 18 -13.71 11.39 -9.67
C THR A 18 -14.70 12.47 -10.10
N ALA A 19 -14.19 13.50 -10.74
CA ALA A 19 -14.99 14.55 -11.34
C ALA A 19 -14.41 14.97 -12.69
N ASP A 20 -15.20 15.71 -13.46
CA ASP A 20 -14.70 16.47 -14.60
C ASP A 20 -13.90 17.70 -14.15
N GLY A 21 -13.38 18.46 -15.10
CA GLY A 21 -12.62 19.67 -14.82
C GLY A 21 -13.39 20.76 -14.07
N LYS A 22 -14.72 20.75 -14.11
CA LYS A 22 -15.57 21.71 -13.41
C LYS A 22 -15.75 21.39 -11.93
N ARG A 23 -15.56 20.11 -11.55
CA ARG A 23 -15.68 19.62 -10.16
C ARG A 23 -17.04 19.85 -9.52
N GLU A 24 -18.09 19.98 -10.30
CA GLU A 24 -19.46 20.22 -9.80
C GLU A 24 -20.11 18.92 -9.33
N LYS A 25 -19.82 17.81 -10.01
CA LYS A 25 -20.37 16.48 -9.69
C LYS A 25 -19.24 15.49 -9.46
N TRP A 26 -19.34 14.74 -8.37
CA TRP A 26 -18.38 13.74 -7.97
C TRP A 26 -19.01 12.35 -8.01
N THR A 27 -18.30 11.42 -8.64
CA THR A 27 -18.58 10.00 -8.52
C THR A 27 -17.65 9.41 -7.47
N VAL A 28 -18.22 8.71 -6.49
CA VAL A 28 -17.48 8.04 -5.41
C VAL A 28 -17.46 6.55 -5.67
N THR A 29 -16.28 5.95 -5.71
CA THR A 29 -16.08 4.50 -5.78
C THR A 29 -15.40 4.00 -4.52
N GLY A 30 -15.80 2.85 -4.01
CA GLY A 30 -15.32 2.26 -2.78
C GLY A 30 -16.46 1.83 -1.85
N PRO A 31 -16.15 1.33 -0.63
CA PRO A 31 -14.79 1.17 -0.13
C PRO A 31 -14.02 0.04 -0.83
N GLN A 32 -12.82 0.36 -1.32
CA GLN A 32 -11.82 -0.65 -1.61
C GLN A 32 -11.24 -1.13 -0.28
N PHE A 33 -10.88 -2.39 -0.17
CA PHE A 33 -10.33 -2.95 1.08
C PHE A 33 -11.25 -2.73 2.29
N ALA A 34 -12.54 -3.01 2.15
CA ALA A 34 -13.55 -2.77 3.18
C ALA A 34 -13.16 -3.37 4.53
N GLY A 35 -13.19 -2.55 5.58
CA GLY A 35 -12.80 -2.94 6.94
C GLY A 35 -11.32 -2.83 7.26
N TRP A 36 -10.48 -2.47 6.29
CA TRP A 36 -9.06 -2.26 6.49
C TRP A 36 -8.72 -0.78 6.67
N GLU A 37 -7.71 -0.52 7.47
CA GLU A 37 -7.18 0.82 7.64
C GLU A 37 -6.22 1.17 6.49
N ILE A 38 -6.53 2.24 5.77
CA ILE A 38 -5.70 2.75 4.67
C ILE A 38 -5.12 4.09 5.10
N TYR A 39 -3.81 4.12 5.34
CA TYR A 39 -3.12 5.32 5.82
C TYR A 39 -2.83 6.32 4.73
N HIS A 40 -2.44 5.84 3.57
CA HIS A 40 -2.03 6.71 2.48
C HIS A 40 -2.39 6.11 1.13
N MET A 41 -2.80 6.97 0.21
CA MET A 41 -2.98 6.64 -1.19
C MET A 41 -2.26 7.67 -2.04
N LYS A 42 -1.61 7.24 -3.10
CA LYS A 42 -0.89 8.12 -4.02
C LYS A 42 -1.00 7.62 -5.45
N GLY A 43 -1.30 8.53 -6.38
CA GLY A 43 -1.21 8.28 -7.82
C GLY A 43 0.20 8.54 -8.34
N SER A 44 0.63 7.77 -9.33
CA SER A 44 1.88 8.02 -10.03
C SER A 44 1.72 9.18 -11.02
N LEU A 45 2.70 10.07 -11.09
CA LEU A 45 2.77 11.10 -12.13
C LEU A 45 3.35 10.54 -13.45
N ALA A 46 4.18 9.50 -13.37
CA ALA A 46 4.75 8.83 -14.54
C ALA A 46 3.72 7.93 -15.25
N ASN A 47 2.72 7.43 -14.52
CA ASN A 47 1.61 6.64 -15.08
C ASN A 47 0.30 7.02 -14.38
N PRO A 48 -0.58 7.81 -15.03
CA PRO A 48 -1.83 8.28 -14.43
C PRO A 48 -2.80 7.19 -13.97
N ASP A 49 -2.73 6.01 -14.55
CA ASP A 49 -3.59 4.88 -14.16
C ASP A 49 -3.03 4.10 -12.97
N ARG A 50 -1.78 4.34 -12.60
CA ARG A 50 -1.15 3.68 -11.45
C ARG A 50 -1.45 4.40 -10.14
N VAL A 51 -1.99 3.64 -9.19
CA VAL A 51 -2.31 4.11 -7.83
C VAL A 51 -1.74 3.12 -6.81
N TYR A 52 -1.20 3.64 -5.75
CA TYR A 52 -0.71 2.87 -4.61
C TYR A 52 -1.57 3.17 -3.38
N ALA A 53 -1.73 2.16 -2.51
CA ALA A 53 -2.41 2.29 -1.22
C ALA A 53 -1.63 1.55 -0.14
N SER A 54 -1.44 2.18 1.02
CA SER A 54 -0.86 1.53 2.19
C SER A 54 -1.96 0.96 3.08
N GLN A 55 -2.08 -0.36 3.09
CA GLN A 55 -3.05 -1.11 3.86
C GLN A 55 -2.44 -1.63 5.15
N THR A 56 -3.12 -1.48 6.26
CA THR A 56 -2.65 -1.90 7.58
C THR A 56 -3.67 -2.78 8.27
N SER A 57 -3.19 -3.84 8.92
CA SER A 57 -3.97 -4.67 9.80
C SER A 57 -3.12 -5.13 10.99
N GLY A 58 -3.72 -5.19 12.18
CA GLY A 58 -3.07 -5.77 13.34
C GLY A 58 -2.81 -7.28 13.22
N TRP A 59 -3.53 -7.97 12.33
CA TRP A 59 -3.41 -9.42 12.11
C TRP A 59 -2.51 -9.78 10.93
N PHE A 60 -2.64 -9.05 9.81
CA PHE A 60 -1.98 -9.40 8.55
C PHE A 60 -0.79 -8.50 8.23
N GLY A 61 -0.48 -7.53 9.11
CA GLY A 61 0.67 -6.63 8.94
C GLY A 61 0.42 -5.49 7.96
N GLN A 62 1.50 -5.02 7.36
CA GLN A 62 1.52 -3.89 6.43
C GLN A 62 1.58 -4.41 5.01
N ILE A 63 0.74 -3.87 4.14
CA ILE A 63 0.69 -4.26 2.73
C ILE A 63 0.65 -2.98 1.88
N ILE A 64 1.47 -2.93 0.83
CA ILE A 64 1.34 -1.92 -0.20
C ILE A 64 0.57 -2.55 -1.36
N GLN A 65 -0.57 -2.01 -1.67
CA GLN A 65 -1.38 -2.40 -2.82
C GLN A 65 -1.06 -1.50 -4.00
N ARG A 66 -1.05 -2.08 -5.20
CA ARG A 66 -0.89 -1.36 -6.47
C ARG A 66 -2.10 -1.61 -7.36
N SER A 67 -2.55 -0.57 -8.02
CA SER A 67 -3.52 -0.64 -9.11
C SER A 67 -2.88 -0.07 -10.37
N ASP A 68 -3.12 -0.68 -11.51
CA ASP A 68 -2.67 -0.22 -12.83
C ASP A 68 -3.84 0.23 -13.73
N ASP A 69 -5.05 0.31 -13.17
CA ASP A 69 -6.29 0.64 -13.88
C ASP A 69 -7.12 1.74 -13.19
N GLY A 70 -6.44 2.61 -12.47
CA GLY A 70 -7.06 3.74 -11.80
C GLY A 70 -7.80 3.39 -10.51
N GLY A 71 -7.51 2.24 -9.91
CA GLY A 71 -8.10 1.79 -8.65
C GLY A 71 -9.30 0.86 -8.81
N LYS A 72 -9.51 0.26 -9.98
CA LYS A 72 -10.57 -0.73 -10.21
C LYS A 72 -10.17 -2.11 -9.70
N THR A 73 -8.94 -2.52 -10.01
CA THR A 73 -8.33 -3.75 -9.51
C THR A 73 -7.03 -3.46 -8.77
N TRP A 74 -6.69 -4.34 -7.83
CA TRP A 74 -5.54 -4.14 -6.95
C TRP A 74 -4.66 -5.39 -6.89
N ILE A 75 -3.34 -5.18 -6.85
CA ILE A 75 -2.32 -6.21 -6.86
C ILE A 75 -1.40 -6.00 -5.67
N GLN A 76 -1.07 -7.06 -4.95
CA GLN A 76 -0.06 -7.03 -3.89
C GLN A 76 1.34 -7.24 -4.49
N PRO A 77 2.39 -6.66 -3.89
CA PRO A 77 3.75 -6.96 -4.28
C PRO A 77 4.04 -8.46 -4.20
N GLY A 78 4.78 -8.97 -5.18
CA GLY A 78 5.14 -10.39 -5.26
C GLY A 78 4.06 -11.29 -5.86
N THR A 79 2.93 -10.76 -6.30
CA THR A 79 1.94 -11.53 -7.04
C THR A 79 2.39 -11.75 -8.48
N PRO A 80 2.38 -12.98 -8.97
CA PRO A 80 2.67 -13.25 -10.37
C PRO A 80 1.73 -12.49 -11.31
N PRO A 81 2.19 -12.09 -12.50
CA PRO A 81 1.33 -11.47 -13.51
C PRO A 81 0.11 -12.35 -13.83
N GLY A 82 -1.07 -11.77 -13.82
CA GLY A 82 -2.33 -12.48 -14.13
C GLY A 82 -3.01 -13.15 -12.96
N GLU A 83 -2.42 -13.16 -11.76
CA GLU A 83 -3.07 -13.65 -10.55
C GLU A 83 -3.71 -12.53 -9.74
N SER A 84 -4.92 -12.78 -9.25
CA SER A 84 -5.59 -11.89 -8.31
C SER A 84 -5.13 -12.17 -6.88
N THR A 85 -4.73 -11.14 -6.16
CA THR A 85 -4.33 -11.25 -4.75
C THR A 85 -5.50 -11.24 -3.78
N THR A 86 -6.70 -10.99 -4.27
CA THR A 86 -7.89 -10.92 -3.42
C THR A 86 -8.70 -12.19 -3.51
N GLY A 87 -8.82 -12.89 -2.39
CA GLY A 87 -9.80 -13.93 -2.17
C GLY A 87 -11.21 -13.37 -1.96
N PRO A 88 -12.22 -14.25 -1.74
CA PRO A 88 -13.56 -13.83 -1.40
C PRO A 88 -13.58 -12.84 -0.21
N GLY A 89 -14.33 -11.77 -0.33
CA GLY A 89 -14.41 -10.73 0.72
C GLY A 89 -13.24 -9.75 0.80
N GLY A 90 -12.36 -9.71 -0.23
CA GLY A 90 -11.22 -8.78 -0.25
C GLY A 90 -10.07 -9.18 0.67
N MET A 91 -10.06 -10.42 1.18
CA MET A 91 -8.95 -10.92 1.99
C MET A 91 -7.72 -11.22 1.11
N PRO A 92 -6.51 -10.95 1.60
CA PRO A 92 -5.29 -11.32 0.90
C PRO A 92 -5.25 -12.83 0.68
N LYS A 93 -4.93 -13.26 -0.56
CA LYS A 93 -4.58 -14.65 -0.84
C LYS A 93 -3.09 -14.82 -0.50
N GLY A 94 -2.77 -15.68 0.44
CA GLY A 94 -1.39 -16.03 0.76
C GLY A 94 -0.88 -15.47 2.09
N GLU A 95 0.35 -15.79 2.40
CA GLU A 95 1.01 -15.37 3.62
C GLU A 95 1.11 -13.84 3.69
N SER A 96 0.94 -13.30 4.90
CA SER A 96 1.07 -11.86 5.13
C SER A 96 2.44 -11.41 4.61
N ASN A 97 2.45 -10.47 3.69
CA ASN A 97 3.67 -9.76 3.29
C ASN A 97 4.12 -8.87 4.47
N LYS A 98 4.61 -9.50 5.53
CA LYS A 98 5.38 -8.78 6.52
C LYS A 98 6.61 -8.27 5.80
N PHE A 99 6.69 -6.98 5.58
CA PHE A 99 7.96 -6.37 5.21
C PHE A 99 8.92 -6.60 6.37
N VAL A 100 9.75 -7.62 6.24
CA VAL A 100 10.87 -7.83 7.13
C VAL A 100 12.03 -7.03 6.56
N TYR A 101 12.65 -6.20 7.38
CA TYR A 101 13.90 -5.57 7.00
C TYR A 101 14.94 -6.63 6.71
N ASP A 102 15.62 -6.44 5.59
CA ASP A 102 16.75 -7.19 5.10
C ASP A 102 17.24 -8.30 6.03
N THR A 103 16.90 -9.51 5.67
CA THR A 103 17.57 -10.69 6.22
C THR A 103 18.79 -10.99 5.39
N SER A 104 19.90 -11.34 6.06
CA SER A 104 21.06 -11.88 5.38
C SER A 104 20.66 -13.15 4.62
N ALA A 105 20.95 -13.19 3.34
CA ALA A 105 20.73 -14.38 2.50
C ALA A 105 21.52 -15.61 3.01
N GLU A 106 22.65 -15.37 3.69
CA GLU A 106 23.52 -16.42 4.21
C GLU A 106 23.07 -16.98 5.55
N THR A 107 22.57 -16.12 6.44
CA THR A 107 22.29 -16.50 7.83
C THR A 107 20.80 -16.55 8.17
N GLY A 108 19.94 -16.01 7.31
CA GLY A 108 18.51 -15.86 7.58
C GLY A 108 18.20 -14.91 8.75
N LYS A 109 19.21 -14.25 9.33
CA LYS A 109 19.04 -13.32 10.44
C LYS A 109 18.86 -11.90 9.95
N PRO A 110 18.10 -11.05 10.69
CA PRO A 110 17.97 -9.64 10.37
C PRO A 110 19.33 -8.95 10.26
N LEU A 111 19.55 -8.17 9.20
CA LEU A 111 20.80 -7.41 9.00
C LEU A 111 20.93 -6.27 9.98
N THR A 112 19.83 -5.71 10.45
CA THR A 112 19.83 -4.61 11.40
C THR A 112 18.86 -4.87 12.55
N THR A 113 19.30 -4.53 13.76
CA THR A 113 18.50 -4.62 14.98
C THR A 113 18.54 -3.27 15.70
N HIS A 114 17.61 -3.08 16.65
CA HIS A 114 17.63 -1.99 17.61
C HIS A 114 17.50 -2.57 19.03
N GLN A 115 18.06 -1.86 19.99
CA GLN A 115 17.98 -2.26 21.39
C GLN A 115 16.69 -1.75 22.01
N TRP A 116 15.97 -2.64 22.69
CA TRP A 116 14.83 -2.29 23.50
C TRP A 116 15.27 -1.82 24.91
N TYR A 117 14.30 -1.31 25.67
CA TYR A 117 14.49 -0.82 27.05
C TYR A 117 15.00 -1.90 28.03
N ASP A 118 14.79 -3.18 27.74
CA ASP A 118 15.26 -4.33 28.50
C ASP A 118 16.66 -4.81 28.08
N GLY A 119 17.30 -4.12 27.14
CA GLY A 119 18.63 -4.44 26.63
C GLY A 119 18.63 -5.49 25.51
N THR A 120 17.48 -6.09 25.17
CA THR A 120 17.41 -7.10 24.11
C THR A 120 17.48 -6.48 22.72
N GLN A 121 18.03 -7.23 21.76
CA GLN A 121 18.11 -6.82 20.37
C GLN A 121 16.90 -7.34 19.59
N HIS A 122 16.17 -6.43 18.96
CA HIS A 122 15.01 -6.76 18.15
C HIS A 122 15.23 -6.33 16.69
N PRO A 123 14.78 -7.14 15.72
CA PRO A 123 14.80 -6.71 14.32
C PRO A 123 13.86 -5.52 14.13
N TRP A 124 14.23 -4.65 13.20
CA TRP A 124 13.32 -3.60 12.79
C TRP A 124 12.09 -4.23 12.11
N GLU A 125 10.91 -3.85 12.55
CA GLU A 125 9.64 -4.26 11.95
C GLU A 125 8.95 -3.08 11.27
N PHE A 126 8.30 -3.33 10.14
CA PHE A 126 7.38 -2.36 9.56
C PHE A 126 6.07 -2.38 10.34
N LYS A 127 5.89 -1.40 11.20
CA LYS A 127 4.62 -1.24 11.92
C LYS A 127 3.57 -0.53 11.08
N ARG A 128 4.00 0.37 10.20
CA ARG A 128 3.09 1.21 9.43
C ARG A 128 3.80 1.90 8.27
N VAL A 129 3.17 1.92 7.10
CA VAL A 129 3.61 2.73 5.96
C VAL A 129 2.82 4.03 5.97
N TRP A 130 3.47 5.13 6.35
CA TRP A 130 2.84 6.44 6.49
C TRP A 130 2.72 7.19 5.18
N HIS A 131 3.66 7.00 4.29
CA HIS A 131 3.76 7.77 3.08
C HIS A 131 4.29 6.91 1.94
N LEU A 132 3.68 7.06 0.78
CA LEU A 132 4.09 6.48 -0.48
C LEU A 132 4.39 7.60 -1.46
N GLU A 133 5.55 7.59 -2.08
CA GLU A 133 5.92 8.55 -3.12
C GLU A 133 6.39 7.81 -4.36
N PRO A 134 5.54 7.67 -5.37
CA PRO A 134 5.94 7.11 -6.67
C PRO A 134 6.99 8.00 -7.34
N SER A 135 7.95 7.36 -7.99
CA SER A 135 8.93 8.06 -8.81
C SER A 135 8.26 8.92 -9.88
N LEU A 136 8.84 10.07 -10.17
CA LEU A 136 8.34 11.00 -11.18
C LEU A 136 8.62 10.53 -12.61
N SER A 137 9.64 9.68 -12.81
CA SER A 137 10.12 9.26 -14.12
C SER A 137 9.99 7.77 -14.37
N ASP A 138 9.98 6.95 -13.31
CA ASP A 138 9.91 5.49 -13.42
C ASP A 138 8.63 4.98 -12.73
N PRO A 139 7.62 4.51 -13.48
CA PRO A 139 6.36 4.06 -12.91
C PRO A 139 6.49 2.79 -12.05
N ASP A 140 7.58 2.04 -12.15
CA ASP A 140 7.78 0.81 -11.38
C ASP A 140 8.50 1.04 -10.04
N VAL A 141 8.90 2.28 -9.76
CA VAL A 141 9.56 2.65 -8.52
C VAL A 141 8.63 3.44 -7.61
N VAL A 142 8.50 3.00 -6.36
CA VAL A 142 7.79 3.71 -5.29
C VAL A 142 8.66 3.76 -4.02
N TYR A 143 8.76 4.93 -3.43
CA TYR A 143 9.44 5.13 -2.16
C TYR A 143 8.40 5.07 -1.03
N ALA A 144 8.69 4.31 0.00
CA ALA A 144 7.82 4.17 1.17
C ALA A 144 8.51 4.67 2.43
N ARG A 145 7.83 5.54 3.18
CA ARG A 145 8.29 5.97 4.50
C ARG A 145 7.52 5.20 5.57
N LYS A 146 8.28 4.58 6.47
CA LYS A 146 7.71 3.90 7.62
C LYS A 146 7.66 4.79 8.86
N GLY A 147 6.73 4.48 9.78
CA GLY A 147 6.79 4.92 11.17
C GLY A 147 7.72 4.02 11.97
N ARG A 148 8.50 4.60 12.87
CA ARG A 148 9.17 3.86 13.93
C ARG A 148 8.11 3.51 14.97
N GLY A 149 8.02 2.25 15.33
CA GLY A 149 7.32 1.79 16.53
C GLY A 149 8.29 1.72 17.67
#